data_5ed0fbbbe743a0f95943cb297af0e2c0
#
_entry.id   5ed0fbbbe743a0f95943cb297af0e2c0
#
_cell.length_a   1.000
_cell.length_b   1.000
_cell.length_c   1.000
_cell.angle_alpha   90.00
_cell.angle_beta   90.00
_cell.angle_gamma   90.00
#
_symmetry.space_group_name_H-M   'P 1'
#
loop_
_entity.id
_entity.type
_entity.pdbx_description
1 polymer ?
#
loop_
_entity_poly.entity_id
_entity_poly.type
_entity_poly.pdbx_seq_one_letter_code
_entity_poly.pdbx_strand_id
1 'polypeptide(L)'
;MMIPDLQSSLLCDDVRQERNGKFILIGLFDGIGVPAYPAVFQRICVVNRWCCGQGEFLQKSRILKPDGSKLVEGQDVKVRLPDDQAIATSVEFFMNVKFEGPGVHWVEILLENDMKLRYPLKAAVIKKQGNNPSQNIPS
;
A
#
# COMPACT_ATOMS: atom_id res chain seq x y z
N MET A 1 -8.56 5.53 26.22
CA MET A 1 -8.26 5.31 24.78
C MET A 1 -6.76 5.19 24.62
N MET A 2 -6.33 4.19 23.91
CA MET A 2 -4.91 3.91 23.73
C MET A 2 -4.60 3.92 22.23
N ILE A 3 -3.64 4.77 21.82
CA ILE A 3 -3.27 4.92 20.40
C ILE A 3 -2.56 3.66 19.92
N PRO A 4 -2.99 3.05 18.80
CA PRO A 4 -2.38 1.83 18.32
C PRO A 4 -1.05 2.06 17.61
N ASP A 5 -0.31 0.96 17.48
CA ASP A 5 0.86 0.88 16.63
C ASP A 5 0.49 0.30 15.27
N LEU A 6 1.19 0.71 14.24
CA LEU A 6 1.09 0.09 12.94
C LEU A 6 1.99 -1.13 12.91
N GLN A 7 1.38 -2.33 12.89
CA GLN A 7 2.12 -3.58 12.84
C GLN A 7 2.83 -3.76 11.50
N SER A 8 2.11 -3.46 10.41
CA SER A 8 2.65 -3.62 9.06
C SER A 8 1.84 -2.81 8.05
N SER A 9 2.49 -2.46 6.96
CA SER A 9 1.85 -1.86 5.78
C SER A 9 2.51 -2.48 4.56
N LEU A 10 1.70 -3.05 3.68
CA LEU A 10 2.16 -3.78 2.50
C LEU A 10 1.39 -3.35 1.27
N LEU A 11 2.07 -3.39 0.13
CA LEU A 11 1.45 -3.15 -1.17
C LEU A 11 1.33 -4.47 -1.94
N CYS A 12 0.18 -4.67 -2.56
CA CYS A 12 -0.05 -5.87 -3.37
C CYS A 12 -1.02 -5.56 -4.51
N ASP A 13 -1.11 -6.49 -5.46
CA ASP A 13 -1.97 -6.34 -6.62
C ASP A 13 -3.42 -6.58 -6.28
N ASP A 14 -3.71 -7.53 -5.40
CA ASP A 14 -5.07 -7.89 -5.04
C ASP A 14 -5.12 -8.49 -3.63
N VAL A 15 -6.29 -8.43 -3.04
CA VAL A 15 -6.56 -9.02 -1.72
C VAL A 15 -7.84 -9.82 -1.80
N ARG A 16 -7.79 -11.05 -1.34
CA ARG A 16 -8.94 -11.93 -1.20
C ARG A 16 -9.16 -12.24 0.26
N GLN A 17 -10.37 -12.62 0.61
CA GLN A 17 -10.70 -13.01 1.97
C GLN A 17 -11.32 -14.40 1.95
N GLU A 18 -10.79 -15.31 2.75
CA GLU A 18 -11.34 -16.64 2.91
C GLU A 18 -12.63 -16.59 3.73
N ARG A 19 -13.42 -17.66 3.66
CA ARG A 19 -14.66 -17.75 4.43
C ARG A 19 -14.45 -17.62 5.93
N ASN A 20 -13.30 -18.04 6.41
CA ASN A 20 -12.93 -17.95 7.84
C ASN A 20 -12.44 -16.55 8.24
N GLY A 21 -12.42 -15.58 7.31
CA GLY A 21 -12.01 -14.21 7.55
C GLY A 21 -10.53 -13.93 7.33
N LYS A 22 -9.71 -14.94 7.02
CA LYS A 22 -8.28 -14.72 6.75
C LYS A 22 -8.08 -14.05 5.41
N PHE A 23 -7.10 -13.15 5.35
CA PHE A 23 -6.76 -12.45 4.12
C PHE A 23 -5.69 -13.20 3.34
N ILE A 24 -5.83 -13.15 2.01
CA ILE A 24 -4.83 -13.65 1.07
C ILE A 24 -4.34 -12.45 0.28
N LEU A 25 -3.05 -12.15 0.37
CA LEU A 25 -2.44 -11.09 -0.41
C LEU A 25 -1.83 -11.69 -1.67
N ILE A 26 -2.16 -11.11 -2.82
CA ILE A 26 -1.73 -11.61 -4.12
C ILE A 26 -0.86 -10.54 -4.76
N GLY A 27 0.36 -10.93 -5.17
CA GLY A 27 1.27 -10.02 -5.84
C GLY A 27 1.84 -8.96 -4.92
N LEU A 28 2.45 -9.39 -3.80
CA LEU A 28 3.15 -8.48 -2.89
C LEU A 28 4.34 -7.86 -3.64
N PHE A 29 4.47 -6.53 -3.58
CA PHE A 29 5.55 -5.85 -4.28
C PHE A 29 6.14 -4.70 -3.46
N ASP A 30 7.40 -4.41 -3.71
CA ASP A 30 8.15 -3.33 -3.07
C ASP A 30 8.50 -2.19 -4.03
N GLY A 31 8.36 -2.44 -5.31
CA GLY A 31 8.65 -1.48 -6.36
C GLY A 31 7.90 -1.84 -7.62
N ILE A 32 7.93 -0.92 -8.57
CA ILE A 32 7.32 -1.13 -9.87
C ILE A 32 8.35 -0.91 -10.97
N GLY A 33 8.22 -1.69 -12.04
CA GLY A 33 9.07 -1.54 -13.20
C GLY A 33 8.25 -1.67 -14.47
N VAL A 34 8.36 -0.69 -15.34
CA VAL A 34 7.65 -0.68 -16.62
C VAL A 34 8.60 -0.18 -17.72
N PRO A 35 8.37 -0.58 -18.99
CA PRO A 35 9.25 -0.14 -20.08
C PRO A 35 9.21 1.35 -20.35
N ALA A 36 8.07 1.99 -20.11
CA ALA A 36 7.88 3.40 -20.42
C ALA A 36 6.87 4.05 -19.48
N TYR A 37 7.06 5.34 -19.25
CA TYR A 37 6.14 6.19 -18.49
C TYR A 37 5.49 7.20 -19.44
N PRO A 38 4.28 7.72 -19.13
CA PRO A 38 3.47 7.39 -17.98
C PRO A 38 2.89 5.97 -18.05
N ALA A 39 2.65 5.40 -16.89
CA ALA A 39 2.07 4.06 -16.77
C ALA A 39 0.91 4.07 -15.78
N VAL A 40 -0.19 3.42 -16.15
CA VAL A 40 -1.39 3.35 -15.31
C VAL A 40 -1.52 1.95 -14.75
N PHE A 41 -1.63 1.88 -13.42
CA PHE A 41 -1.93 0.64 -12.72
C PHE A 41 -3.40 0.62 -12.37
N GLN A 42 -4.11 -0.40 -12.83
CA GLN A 42 -5.55 -0.47 -12.62
C GLN A 42 -5.91 -0.52 -11.15
N ARG A 43 -5.06 -1.16 -10.35
CA ARG A 43 -5.32 -1.31 -8.92
C ARG A 43 -4.02 -1.48 -8.15
N ILE A 44 -3.92 -0.75 -7.05
CA ILE A 44 -2.90 -0.94 -6.04
C ILE A 44 -3.63 -1.11 -4.72
N CYS A 45 -3.33 -2.20 -4.01
CA CYS A 45 -3.91 -2.46 -2.71
C CYS A 45 -2.91 -2.11 -1.62
N VAL A 46 -3.36 -1.38 -0.61
CA VAL A 46 -2.59 -1.07 0.59
C VAL A 46 -3.22 -1.82 1.75
N VAL A 47 -2.44 -2.68 2.40
CA VAL A 47 -2.91 -3.47 3.53
C VAL A 47 -2.19 -3.00 4.78
N ASN A 48 -2.94 -2.42 5.69
CA ASN A 48 -2.41 -1.90 6.95
C ASN A 48 -2.97 -2.72 8.11
N ARG A 49 -2.12 -3.08 9.04
CA ARG A 49 -2.53 -3.81 10.24
C ARG A 49 -2.15 -3.01 11.48
N TRP A 50 -3.15 -2.82 12.35
CA TRP A 50 -3.03 -2.04 13.57
C TRP A 50 -3.20 -2.94 14.78
N CYS A 51 -2.43 -2.67 15.83
CA CYS A 51 -2.47 -3.45 17.07
C CYS A 51 -2.05 -2.60 18.27
N CYS A 52 -2.12 -3.18 19.46
CA CYS A 52 -1.62 -2.58 20.70
C CYS A 52 -2.32 -1.26 21.05
N GLY A 53 -3.58 -1.11 20.66
CA GLY A 53 -4.36 0.07 20.99
C GLY A 53 -5.76 -0.30 21.40
N GLN A 54 -6.55 0.69 21.75
CA GLN A 54 -7.95 0.51 22.12
C GLN A 54 -8.74 1.76 21.76
N GLY A 55 -9.84 1.58 21.04
CA GLY A 55 -10.71 2.66 20.63
C GLY A 55 -11.03 2.66 19.16
N GLU A 56 -11.55 3.75 18.66
CA GLU A 56 -11.82 3.98 17.26
C GLU A 56 -10.94 5.10 16.74
N PHE A 57 -10.33 4.88 15.58
CA PHE A 57 -9.39 5.79 14.98
C PHE A 57 -9.67 5.92 13.48
N LEU A 58 -9.26 7.03 12.90
CA LEU A 58 -9.34 7.24 11.45
C LEU A 58 -7.93 7.11 10.88
N GLN A 59 -7.77 6.18 9.94
CA GLN A 59 -6.52 6.01 9.22
C GLN A 59 -6.66 6.45 7.77
N LYS A 60 -5.55 6.87 7.18
CA LYS A 60 -5.50 7.28 5.78
C LYS A 60 -4.17 6.82 5.19
N SER A 61 -4.21 6.34 3.95
CA SER A 61 -3.01 5.98 3.20
C SER A 61 -2.90 6.89 1.99
N ARG A 62 -1.66 7.24 1.63
CA ARG A 62 -1.40 8.03 0.43
C ARG A 62 -0.06 7.66 -0.18
N ILE A 63 0.10 7.97 -1.47
CA ILE A 63 1.36 7.81 -2.17
C ILE A 63 1.76 9.19 -2.69
N LEU A 64 2.99 9.58 -2.42
CA LEU A 64 3.56 10.84 -2.91
C LEU A 64 4.48 10.57 -4.09
N LYS A 65 4.52 11.53 -5.00
CA LYS A 65 5.48 11.55 -6.11
C LYS A 65 6.88 11.86 -5.58
N PRO A 66 7.92 11.64 -6.39
CA PRO A 66 9.29 11.99 -5.97
C PRO A 66 9.47 13.45 -5.57
N ASP A 67 8.67 14.37 -6.13
CA ASP A 67 8.72 15.79 -5.79
C ASP A 67 7.96 16.14 -4.50
N GLY A 68 7.32 15.16 -3.85
CA GLY A 68 6.56 15.35 -2.63
C GLY A 68 5.10 15.71 -2.83
N SER A 69 4.66 15.92 -4.06
CA SER A 69 3.24 16.15 -4.31
C SER A 69 2.45 14.83 -4.28
N LYS A 70 1.15 14.92 -4.06
CA LYS A 70 0.30 13.74 -3.96
C LYS A 70 0.12 13.07 -5.32
N LEU A 71 0.36 11.76 -5.36
CA LEU A 71 -0.02 10.94 -6.49
C LEU A 71 -1.46 10.44 -6.31
N VAL A 72 -1.74 9.88 -5.15
CA VAL A 72 -3.07 9.39 -4.78
C VAL A 72 -3.21 9.43 -3.28
N GLU A 73 -4.41 9.76 -2.81
CA GLU A 73 -4.74 9.78 -1.39
C GLU A 73 -6.08 9.09 -1.18
N GLY A 74 -6.12 8.15 -0.22
CA GLY A 74 -7.33 7.49 0.18
C GLY A 74 -8.18 8.36 1.09
N GLN A 75 -9.38 7.90 1.36
CA GLN A 75 -10.27 8.51 2.35
C GLN A 75 -9.95 8.00 3.74
N ASP A 76 -10.48 8.68 4.74
CA ASP A 76 -10.39 8.20 6.12
C ASP A 76 -11.12 6.88 6.26
N VAL A 77 -10.45 5.89 6.82
CA VAL A 77 -11.01 4.57 7.08
C VAL A 77 -11.01 4.36 8.59
N LYS A 78 -12.16 3.96 9.12
CA LYS A 78 -12.30 3.71 10.55
C LYS A 78 -11.58 2.42 10.93
N VAL A 79 -10.72 2.52 11.95
CA VAL A 79 -10.03 1.39 12.57
C VAL A 79 -10.58 1.25 13.98
N ARG A 80 -11.11 0.08 14.30
CA ARG A 80 -11.66 -0.21 15.61
C ARG A 80 -10.88 -1.33 16.29
N LEU A 81 -10.39 -1.04 17.47
CA LEU A 81 -9.71 -1.99 18.33
C LEU A 81 -10.47 -2.10 19.64
N PRO A 82 -11.23 -3.19 19.85
CA PRO A 82 -12.03 -3.34 21.07
C PRO A 82 -11.20 -3.49 22.33
N ASP A 83 -9.99 -3.99 22.21
CA ASP A 83 -9.05 -4.14 23.33
C ASP A 83 -7.60 -4.10 22.80
N ASP A 84 -6.65 -4.08 23.75
CA ASP A 84 -5.23 -3.94 23.42
C ASP A 84 -4.57 -5.22 22.86
N GLN A 85 -5.33 -6.29 22.73
CA GLN A 85 -4.87 -7.54 22.12
C GLN A 85 -5.50 -7.77 20.74
N ALA A 86 -6.38 -6.91 20.31
CA ALA A 86 -7.01 -7.00 19.01
C ALA A 86 -6.06 -6.54 17.90
N ILE A 87 -6.28 -7.09 16.71
CA ILE A 87 -5.59 -6.65 15.50
C ILE A 87 -6.67 -6.26 14.49
N ALA A 88 -6.54 -5.07 13.92
CA ALA A 88 -7.42 -4.59 12.87
C ALA A 88 -6.66 -4.52 11.56
N THR A 89 -7.24 -5.11 10.51
CA THR A 89 -6.68 -5.07 9.16
C THR A 89 -7.54 -4.18 8.30
N SER A 90 -6.90 -3.21 7.66
CA SER A 90 -7.52 -2.30 6.71
C SER A 90 -6.99 -2.60 5.32
N VAL A 91 -7.89 -2.75 4.35
CA VAL A 91 -7.53 -2.95 2.95
C VAL A 91 -8.08 -1.78 2.15
N GLU A 92 -7.19 -1.03 1.53
CA GLU A 92 -7.57 0.09 0.67
C GLU A 92 -7.19 -0.21 -0.78
N PHE A 93 -8.07 0.17 -1.69
CA PHE A 93 -7.85 0.00 -3.13
C PHE A 93 -7.69 1.36 -3.78
N PHE A 94 -6.55 1.59 -4.40
CA PHE A 94 -6.34 2.75 -5.26
C PHE A 94 -6.50 2.30 -6.71
N MET A 95 -7.45 2.92 -7.40
CA MET A 95 -7.80 2.53 -8.76
C MET A 95 -7.19 3.49 -9.77
N ASN A 96 -6.73 2.94 -10.91
CA ASN A 96 -6.23 3.73 -12.04
C ASN A 96 -5.16 4.74 -11.64
N VAL A 97 -4.13 4.23 -10.95
CA VAL A 97 -3.03 5.07 -10.45
C VAL A 97 -2.04 5.31 -11.57
N LYS A 98 -1.86 6.58 -11.95
CA LYS A 98 -0.99 6.97 -13.05
C LYS A 98 0.35 7.44 -12.51
N PHE A 99 1.39 6.66 -12.76
CA PHE A 99 2.76 7.05 -12.48
C PHE A 99 3.30 7.82 -13.67
N GLU A 100 3.69 9.06 -13.47
CA GLU A 100 4.11 9.95 -14.55
C GLU A 100 5.55 9.72 -14.98
N GLY A 101 6.41 9.25 -14.07
CA GLY A 101 7.81 9.01 -14.35
C GLY A 101 8.45 8.10 -13.32
N PRO A 102 9.71 7.70 -13.58
CA PRO A 102 10.48 6.92 -12.61
C PRO A 102 10.89 7.79 -11.41
N GLY A 103 11.31 7.14 -10.36
CA GLY A 103 11.81 7.78 -9.15
C GLY A 103 11.30 7.12 -7.89
N VAL A 104 11.75 7.62 -6.76
CA VAL A 104 11.32 7.11 -5.47
C VAL A 104 10.05 7.82 -5.06
N HIS A 105 8.96 7.07 -5.06
CA HIS A 105 7.67 7.50 -4.51
C HIS A 105 7.64 7.12 -3.03
N TRP A 106 6.73 7.74 -2.29
CA TRP A 106 6.66 7.50 -0.85
C TRP A 106 5.24 7.13 -0.46
N VAL A 107 5.13 5.99 0.21
CA VAL A 107 3.85 5.57 0.82
C VAL A 107 3.84 6.11 2.24
N GLU A 108 2.74 6.79 2.59
CA GLU A 108 2.57 7.36 3.93
C GLU A 108 1.27 6.87 4.54
N ILE A 109 1.36 6.41 5.78
CA ILE A 109 0.22 5.92 6.54
C ILE A 109 0.01 6.87 7.72
N LEU A 110 -1.20 7.42 7.80
CA LEU A 110 -1.56 8.39 8.83
C LEU A 110 -2.64 7.81 9.75
N LEU A 111 -2.58 8.17 11.00
CA LEU A 111 -3.62 7.88 11.98
C LEU A 111 -3.99 9.19 12.66
N GLU A 112 -5.28 9.57 12.63
CA GLU A 112 -5.75 10.85 13.14
C GLU A 112 -4.91 12.02 12.61
N ASN A 113 -4.55 11.94 11.31
CA ASN A 113 -3.71 12.90 10.58
C ASN A 113 -2.25 12.95 11.02
N ASP A 114 -1.83 12.09 11.94
CA ASP A 114 -0.42 11.94 12.30
C ASP A 114 0.25 10.84 11.48
N MET A 115 1.37 11.16 10.88
CA MET A 115 2.11 10.17 10.09
C MET A 115 2.73 9.12 10.99
N LYS A 116 2.37 7.85 10.78
CA LYS A 116 2.86 6.72 11.56
C LYS A 116 3.94 5.93 10.86
N LEU A 117 3.92 5.92 9.53
CA LEU A 117 4.89 5.18 8.75
C LEU A 117 5.06 5.83 7.40
N ARG A 118 6.28 5.86 6.94
CA ARG A 118 6.63 6.29 5.59
C ARG A 118 7.64 5.32 5.03
N TYR A 119 7.38 4.79 3.84
CA TYR A 119 8.31 3.87 3.20
C TYR A 119 8.37 4.10 1.70
N PRO A 120 9.50 3.74 1.07
CA PRO A 120 9.70 4.02 -0.35
C PRO A 120 8.96 3.03 -1.24
N LEU A 121 8.55 3.52 -2.39
CA LEU A 121 8.06 2.73 -3.52
C LEU A 121 8.83 3.20 -4.75
N LYS A 122 9.81 2.43 -5.15
CA LYS A 122 10.67 2.80 -6.27
C LYS A 122 10.00 2.45 -7.60
N ALA A 123 9.83 3.45 -8.46
CA ALA A 123 9.39 3.26 -9.82
C ALA A 123 10.60 3.32 -10.75
N ALA A 124 10.80 2.30 -11.53
CA ALA A 124 11.96 2.16 -12.41
C ALA A 124 11.55 1.88 -13.85
N VAL A 125 12.43 2.22 -14.77
CA VAL A 125 12.32 1.80 -16.16
C VAL A 125 13.01 0.45 -16.28
N ILE A 126 12.30 -0.53 -16.84
CA ILE A 126 12.88 -1.84 -17.12
C ILE A 126 12.89 -2.06 -18.63
N LYS A 127 13.96 -2.67 -19.11
CA LYS A 127 14.03 -3.04 -20.52
C LYS A 127 13.05 -4.17 -20.78
N LYS A 128 12.29 -4.05 -21.89
CA LYS A 128 11.49 -5.17 -22.34
C LYS A 128 12.44 -6.29 -22.70
N GLN A 129 12.43 -7.35 -21.90
CA GLN A 129 13.23 -8.53 -22.13
C GLN A 129 12.71 -9.26 -23.38
N GLY A 130 13.61 -9.75 -24.21
CA GLY A 130 13.22 -10.60 -25.34
C GLY A 130 12.60 -11.92 -24.86
N ASN A 131 12.39 -12.84 -25.76
CA ASN A 131 11.62 -14.08 -25.51
C ASN A 131 12.36 -15.10 -24.62
N ASN A 132 12.91 -14.67 -23.51
CA ASN A 132 13.51 -15.61 -22.57
C ASN A 132 12.64 -15.69 -21.31
N PRO A 133 11.76 -16.70 -21.21
CA PRO A 133 10.82 -16.78 -20.10
C PRO A 133 11.48 -16.94 -18.73
N SER A 134 12.72 -17.41 -18.66
CA SER A 134 13.41 -17.54 -17.40
C SER A 134 13.83 -16.19 -16.79
N GLN A 135 13.78 -15.12 -17.56
CA GLN A 135 14.10 -13.76 -17.10
C GLN A 135 12.87 -12.93 -16.80
N ASN A 136 11.70 -13.46 -17.02
CA ASN A 136 10.44 -12.77 -16.77
C ASN A 136 9.82 -13.16 -15.43
N ILE A 137 10.65 -13.49 -14.47
CA ILE A 137 10.18 -13.81 -13.12
C ILE A 137 9.83 -12.50 -12.44
N PRO A 138 8.57 -12.33 -12.01
CA PRO A 138 8.20 -11.16 -11.24
C PRO A 138 8.99 -11.13 -9.95
N SER A 139 9.63 -10.05 -9.70
CA SER A 139 10.37 -9.84 -8.45
C SER A 139 9.62 -8.91 -7.54
#